data_629f61e6e6c40238a606ecff0ee38a36
#
_entry.id   629f61e6e6c40238a606ecff0ee38a36
#
_cell.length_a   1.000
_cell.length_b   1.000
_cell.length_c   1.000
_cell.angle_alpha   90.00
_cell.angle_beta   90.00
_cell.angle_gamma   90.00
#
_symmetry.space_group_name_H-M   'P 1'
#
loop_
_entity.id
_entity.type
_entity.pdbx_description
1 polymer ?
#
loop_
_entity_poly.entity_id
_entity_poly.type
_entity_poly.pdbx_seq_one_letter_code
_entity_poly.pdbx_strand_id
1 'polypeptide(L)'
;MAYVPAPGYQPAYNPPIPYTSAIAGGLRPGMAVVIQAVPPSSCNRFAINFSTGQYDGSDVAFHINPRYDGRDRVVFNSLQGGTWEKEEMKREMPFKLGKVFLLIFEITPNNYQVTVNGSPFYEFAHRIPLERVSWIQVTGEITVQALCIIGNGPASGAGGTKGAGLLMSSSQEFLPPMLGPPNLHPITPFKANIRGGMIPKRTVVIKGIVNSNAKTFQISFKVGYTNDIALHINPRLNKNTLVRNSFINGTWGEEEKDVVKNPFHQDLCT
;
A
#
# COMPACT_ATOMS: atom_id res chain seq x y z
N MET A 1 -22.97 4.24 -0.72
CA MET A 1 -22.57 2.99 -1.42
C MET A 1 -21.46 2.36 -0.61
N ALA A 2 -21.59 1.09 -0.21
CA ALA A 2 -20.52 0.39 0.47
C ALA A 2 -19.35 0.16 -0.52
N TYR A 3 -18.15 0.53 -0.13
CA TYR A 3 -16.93 0.25 -0.89
C TYR A 3 -16.64 -1.25 -0.81
N VAL A 4 -16.56 -1.90 -1.97
CA VAL A 4 -16.12 -3.31 -2.06
C VAL A 4 -14.65 -3.30 -2.43
N PRO A 5 -13.74 -3.79 -1.57
CA PRO A 5 -12.32 -3.86 -1.90
C PRO A 5 -12.09 -4.70 -3.14
N ALA A 6 -11.19 -4.25 -4.01
CA ALA A 6 -10.78 -5.06 -5.15
C ALA A 6 -10.02 -6.32 -4.65
N PRO A 7 -10.14 -7.48 -5.33
CA PRO A 7 -9.35 -8.66 -5.00
C PRO A 7 -7.87 -8.37 -5.01
N GLY A 8 -7.14 -8.94 -4.07
CA GLY A 8 -5.74 -8.64 -3.88
C GLY A 8 -5.45 -7.23 -3.34
N TYR A 9 -6.47 -6.52 -2.86
CA TYR A 9 -6.34 -5.21 -2.25
C TYR A 9 -7.17 -5.11 -0.98
N GLN A 10 -6.49 -5.03 0.15
CA GLN A 10 -7.09 -4.94 1.48
C GLN A 10 -6.71 -3.59 2.11
N PRO A 11 -7.56 -2.56 1.99
CA PRO A 11 -7.31 -1.24 2.56
C PRO A 11 -7.89 -1.09 3.96
N ALA A 12 -7.22 -0.29 4.78
CA ALA A 12 -7.75 0.31 6.00
C ALA A 12 -7.43 1.80 5.98
N TYR A 13 -8.43 2.64 6.22
CA TYR A 13 -8.29 4.10 6.24
C TYR A 13 -8.52 4.64 7.63
N ASN A 14 -7.58 5.46 8.12
CA ASN A 14 -7.60 6.06 9.46
C ASN A 14 -7.95 5.05 10.57
N PRO A 15 -7.31 3.86 10.57
CA PRO A 15 -7.58 2.88 11.61
C PRO A 15 -7.14 3.41 12.98
N PRO A 16 -7.90 3.12 14.05
CA PRO A 16 -7.46 3.43 15.41
C PRO A 16 -6.20 2.63 15.77
N ILE A 17 -5.30 3.22 16.55
CA ILE A 17 -4.09 2.56 17.03
C ILE A 17 -4.30 2.19 18.51
N PRO A 18 -3.94 0.96 18.94
CA PRO A 18 -3.29 -0.11 18.18
C PRO A 18 -4.19 -0.74 17.12
N TYR A 19 -3.63 -1.01 15.94
CA TYR A 19 -4.32 -1.63 14.83
C TYR A 19 -3.77 -3.04 14.60
N THR A 20 -4.65 -4.01 14.45
CA THR A 20 -4.30 -5.41 14.11
C THR A 20 -5.24 -5.92 13.04
N SER A 21 -4.70 -6.52 11.99
CA SER A 21 -5.49 -7.06 10.89
C SER A 21 -4.91 -8.37 10.36
N ALA A 22 -5.79 -9.29 10.01
CA ALA A 22 -5.40 -10.48 9.27
C ALA A 22 -4.95 -10.11 7.86
N ILE A 23 -3.92 -10.79 7.38
CA ILE A 23 -3.48 -10.74 5.98
C ILE A 23 -4.23 -11.87 5.25
N ALA A 24 -5.21 -11.52 4.42
CA ALA A 24 -6.05 -12.50 3.76
C ALA A 24 -5.22 -13.49 2.91
N GLY A 25 -5.29 -14.78 3.28
CA GLY A 25 -4.50 -15.84 2.65
C GLY A 25 -3.03 -15.92 3.05
N GLY A 26 -2.62 -15.20 4.11
CA GLY A 26 -1.24 -15.17 4.60
C GLY A 26 -0.28 -14.37 3.73
N LEU A 27 0.92 -14.13 4.23
CA LEU A 27 1.96 -13.37 3.53
C LEU A 27 2.67 -14.25 2.50
N ARG A 28 2.94 -13.72 1.32
CA ARG A 28 3.57 -14.45 0.20
C ARG A 28 4.50 -13.54 -0.60
N PRO A 29 5.52 -14.10 -1.27
CA PRO A 29 6.33 -13.35 -2.21
C PRO A 29 5.49 -12.68 -3.31
N GLY A 30 5.85 -11.47 -3.69
CA GLY A 30 5.11 -10.64 -4.66
C GLY A 30 3.98 -9.81 -4.05
N MET A 31 3.69 -9.97 -2.75
CA MET A 31 2.81 -9.06 -2.02
C MET A 31 3.55 -7.79 -1.61
N ALA A 32 2.78 -6.75 -1.34
CA ALA A 32 3.28 -5.53 -0.75
C ALA A 32 2.32 -5.02 0.35
N VAL A 33 2.90 -4.37 1.36
CA VAL A 33 2.15 -3.60 2.33
C VAL A 33 2.57 -2.14 2.23
N VAL A 34 1.61 -1.26 2.03
CA VAL A 34 1.82 0.18 1.88
C VAL A 34 1.15 0.91 3.03
N ILE A 35 1.93 1.70 3.76
CA ILE A 35 1.45 2.47 4.92
C ILE A 35 1.77 3.94 4.70
N GLN A 36 0.74 4.78 4.77
CA GLN A 36 0.86 6.23 4.83
C GLN A 36 0.52 6.66 6.25
N ALA A 37 1.46 7.32 6.93
CA ALA A 37 1.30 7.64 8.35
C ALA A 37 2.09 8.88 8.75
N VAL A 38 1.78 9.40 9.95
CA VAL A 38 2.45 10.57 10.56
C VAL A 38 2.81 10.21 12.00
N PRO A 39 4.10 10.23 12.40
CA PRO A 39 4.46 10.25 13.80
C PRO A 39 4.22 11.65 14.36
N PRO A 40 3.44 11.84 15.43
CA PRO A 40 3.24 13.15 16.04
C PRO A 40 4.55 13.76 16.54
N SER A 41 4.59 15.07 16.76
CA SER A 41 5.80 15.76 17.24
C SER A 41 6.28 15.27 18.61
N SER A 42 5.37 14.69 19.40
CA SER A 42 5.66 14.11 20.72
C SER A 42 6.00 12.61 20.66
N CYS A 43 6.09 12.03 19.49
CA CYS A 43 6.32 10.59 19.33
C CYS A 43 7.67 10.17 19.93
N ASN A 44 7.65 9.21 20.83
CA ASN A 44 8.84 8.54 21.33
C ASN A 44 9.19 7.30 20.50
N ARG A 45 8.18 6.55 20.10
CA ARG A 45 8.33 5.35 19.28
C ARG A 45 7.02 4.84 18.73
N PHE A 46 7.10 4.10 17.63
CA PHE A 46 6.02 3.27 17.11
C PHE A 46 6.60 1.95 16.57
N ALA A 47 5.75 0.98 16.32
CA ALA A 47 6.17 -0.29 15.74
C ALA A 47 5.16 -0.81 14.74
N ILE A 48 5.68 -1.54 13.74
CA ILE A 48 4.91 -2.32 12.78
C ILE A 48 5.44 -3.75 12.85
N ASN A 49 4.53 -4.71 13.04
CA ASN A 49 4.85 -6.12 13.19
C ASN A 49 4.15 -6.95 12.11
N PHE A 50 4.88 -7.87 11.52
CA PHE A 50 4.33 -9.00 10.76
C PHE A 50 4.39 -10.22 11.66
N SER A 51 3.25 -10.81 12.01
CA SER A 51 3.17 -11.84 13.05
C SER A 51 2.43 -13.11 12.58
N THR A 52 2.62 -14.18 13.32
CA THR A 52 1.97 -15.47 13.06
C THR A 52 0.56 -15.56 13.65
N GLY A 53 0.21 -14.64 14.52
CA GLY A 53 -1.10 -14.58 15.19
C GLY A 53 -1.43 -13.18 15.67
N GLN A 54 -2.67 -13.00 16.16
CA GLN A 54 -3.18 -11.72 16.66
C GLN A 54 -2.97 -11.50 18.16
N TYR A 55 -2.56 -12.53 18.87
CA TYR A 55 -2.48 -12.51 20.33
C TYR A 55 -1.08 -12.17 20.84
N ASP A 56 -1.01 -11.64 22.04
CA ASP A 56 0.24 -11.50 22.78
C ASP A 56 0.91 -12.87 22.94
N GLY A 57 2.20 -12.94 22.62
CA GLY A 57 2.94 -14.21 22.61
C GLY A 57 3.03 -14.90 21.24
N SER A 58 2.30 -14.42 20.21
CA SER A 58 2.53 -14.88 18.86
C SER A 58 3.93 -14.48 18.37
N ASP A 59 4.55 -15.35 17.58
CA ASP A 59 5.83 -15.02 16.94
C ASP A 59 5.70 -13.82 16.03
N VAL A 60 6.72 -12.93 16.03
CA VAL A 60 6.82 -11.79 15.15
C VAL A 60 7.92 -12.04 14.14
N ALA A 61 7.55 -12.22 12.89
CA ALA A 61 8.48 -12.52 11.80
C ALA A 61 9.32 -11.31 11.41
N PHE A 62 8.73 -10.13 11.46
CA PHE A 62 9.43 -8.87 11.22
C PHE A 62 8.85 -7.76 12.09
N HIS A 63 9.70 -7.15 12.89
CA HIS A 63 9.46 -5.99 13.73
C HIS A 63 10.28 -4.83 13.22
N ILE A 64 9.66 -3.71 12.88
CA ILE A 64 10.31 -2.44 12.58
C ILE A 64 9.87 -1.40 13.63
N ASN A 65 10.83 -0.77 14.30
CA ASN A 65 10.56 0.11 15.43
C ASN A 65 11.44 1.38 15.39
N PRO A 66 10.94 2.46 14.78
CA PRO A 66 11.52 3.78 14.94
C PRO A 66 11.43 4.27 16.38
N ARG A 67 12.55 4.77 16.94
CA ARG A 67 12.71 5.26 18.30
C ARG A 67 13.35 6.64 18.30
N TYR A 68 12.71 7.59 19.00
CA TYR A 68 13.13 8.99 19.15
C TYR A 68 13.54 9.31 20.60
N ASP A 69 14.00 8.32 21.34
CA ASP A 69 14.29 8.35 22.79
C ASP A 69 15.73 8.84 23.11
N GLY A 70 16.23 9.84 22.41
CA GLY A 70 17.52 10.50 22.67
C GLY A 70 18.61 10.21 21.64
N ARG A 71 18.61 9.05 20.99
CA ARG A 71 19.44 8.76 19.81
C ARG A 71 18.54 8.10 18.78
N ASP A 72 18.07 8.89 17.84
CA ASP A 72 17.17 8.45 16.80
C ASP A 72 17.75 7.23 16.07
N ARG A 73 16.95 6.19 15.98
CA ARG A 73 17.30 4.95 15.30
C ARG A 73 16.09 4.15 14.91
N VAL A 74 16.24 3.31 13.93
CA VAL A 74 15.24 2.32 13.56
C VAL A 74 15.79 0.95 13.91
N VAL A 75 15.04 0.20 14.70
CA VAL A 75 15.37 -1.15 15.13
C VAL A 75 14.57 -2.15 14.31
N PHE A 76 15.23 -3.25 13.96
CA PHE A 76 14.65 -4.38 13.24
C PHE A 76 14.93 -5.66 14.01
N ASN A 77 13.92 -6.51 14.18
CA ASN A 77 14.08 -7.76 14.88
C ASN A 77 12.99 -8.77 14.53
N SER A 78 13.06 -9.95 15.12
CA SER A 78 12.03 -10.98 15.14
C SER A 78 11.87 -11.53 16.56
N LEU A 79 10.68 -11.99 16.89
CA LEU A 79 10.35 -12.67 18.15
C LEU A 79 9.99 -14.11 17.83
N GLN A 80 10.66 -15.07 18.44
CA GLN A 80 10.39 -16.49 18.29
C GLN A 80 10.33 -17.19 19.65
N GLY A 81 9.25 -17.95 19.87
CA GLY A 81 9.07 -18.66 21.14
C GLY A 81 9.14 -17.77 22.39
N GLY A 82 8.66 -16.52 22.28
CA GLY A 82 8.68 -15.54 23.37
C GLY A 82 10.03 -14.83 23.59
N THR A 83 11.04 -15.10 22.75
CA THR A 83 12.37 -14.49 22.87
C THR A 83 12.69 -13.62 21.65
N TRP A 84 13.12 -12.36 21.91
CA TRP A 84 13.66 -11.49 20.87
C TRP A 84 15.00 -12.03 20.36
N GLU A 85 15.12 -12.12 19.06
CA GLU A 85 16.33 -12.55 18.39
C GLU A 85 17.37 -11.42 18.35
N LYS A 86 18.46 -11.63 17.58
CA LYS A 86 19.50 -10.62 17.40
C LYS A 86 18.93 -9.35 16.78
N GLU A 87 19.00 -8.22 17.50
CA GLU A 87 18.58 -6.91 17.02
C GLU A 87 19.48 -6.42 15.88
N GLU A 88 18.87 -5.89 14.84
CA GLU A 88 19.53 -5.12 13.79
C GLU A 88 19.10 -3.66 13.91
N MET A 89 19.93 -2.71 13.51
CA MET A 89 19.68 -1.30 13.75
C MET A 89 20.25 -0.41 12.64
N LYS A 90 19.53 0.66 12.31
CA LYS A 90 20.00 1.75 11.45
C LYS A 90 19.84 3.09 12.16
N ARG A 91 20.87 3.94 12.14
CA ARG A 91 20.82 5.29 12.76
C ARG A 91 20.19 6.34 11.86
N GLU A 92 20.02 6.04 10.57
CA GLU A 92 19.26 6.89 9.66
C GLU A 92 17.79 6.85 10.07
N MET A 93 17.18 8.05 10.26
CA MET A 93 15.78 8.20 10.64
C MET A 93 14.99 8.88 9.51
N PRO A 94 14.37 8.11 8.60
CA PRO A 94 13.61 8.67 7.49
C PRO A 94 12.19 9.13 7.90
N PHE A 95 11.74 8.73 9.09
CA PHE A 95 10.42 9.03 9.64
C PHE A 95 10.48 10.33 10.43
N LYS A 96 10.31 11.49 9.77
CA LYS A 96 10.39 12.80 10.44
C LYS A 96 9.14 13.07 11.26
N LEU A 97 9.31 13.53 12.51
CA LEU A 97 8.21 13.90 13.42
C LEU A 97 7.32 14.98 12.77
N GLY A 98 6.00 14.83 12.90
CA GLY A 98 5.00 15.72 12.33
C GLY A 98 4.90 15.72 10.80
N LYS A 99 5.64 14.86 10.12
CA LYS A 99 5.61 14.76 8.64
C LYS A 99 5.01 13.44 8.19
N VAL A 100 4.22 13.50 7.12
CA VAL A 100 3.70 12.31 6.45
C VAL A 100 4.86 11.53 5.84
N PHE A 101 4.83 10.22 5.96
CA PHE A 101 5.71 9.31 5.23
C PHE A 101 4.91 8.24 4.50
N LEU A 102 5.51 7.73 3.43
CA LEU A 102 5.04 6.55 2.71
C LEU A 102 6.04 5.41 2.94
N LEU A 103 5.59 4.37 3.61
CA LEU A 103 6.36 3.16 3.90
C LEU A 103 5.83 2.01 3.07
N ILE A 104 6.73 1.33 2.37
CA ILE A 104 6.39 0.19 1.54
C ILE A 104 7.23 -1.00 2.00
N PHE A 105 6.57 -2.12 2.26
CA PHE A 105 7.18 -3.42 2.42
C PHE A 105 6.91 -4.24 1.17
N GLU A 106 7.95 -4.58 0.43
CA GLU A 106 7.89 -5.55 -0.66
C GLU A 106 8.31 -6.92 -0.12
N ILE A 107 7.47 -7.91 -0.33
CA ILE A 107 7.72 -9.28 0.13
C ILE A 107 8.40 -10.06 -0.99
N THR A 108 9.67 -10.35 -0.82
CA THR A 108 10.43 -11.16 -1.75
C THR A 108 10.54 -12.61 -1.24
N PRO A 109 11.04 -13.56 -2.02
CA PRO A 109 11.30 -14.91 -1.52
C PRO A 109 12.28 -14.99 -0.35
N ASN A 110 13.19 -14.01 -0.22
CA ASN A 110 14.31 -14.09 0.73
C ASN A 110 14.23 -13.05 1.86
N ASN A 111 13.57 -11.91 1.64
CA ASN A 111 13.58 -10.79 2.57
C ASN A 111 12.32 -9.91 2.49
N TYR A 112 12.16 -9.06 3.49
CA TYR A 112 11.31 -7.89 3.45
C TYR A 112 12.15 -6.73 2.92
N GLN A 113 11.80 -6.18 1.76
CA GLN A 113 12.41 -4.95 1.25
C GLN A 113 11.61 -3.74 1.74
N VAL A 114 12.27 -2.84 2.44
CA VAL A 114 11.65 -1.66 3.05
C VAL A 114 12.05 -0.42 2.27
N THR A 115 11.05 0.30 1.79
CA THR A 115 11.23 1.59 1.10
C THR A 115 10.49 2.67 1.87
N VAL A 116 11.13 3.82 2.09
CA VAL A 116 10.52 4.99 2.74
C VAL A 116 10.60 6.19 1.80
N ASN A 117 9.45 6.81 1.52
CA ASN A 117 9.33 7.97 0.63
C ASN A 117 9.99 7.77 -0.75
N GLY A 118 9.87 6.54 -1.29
CA GLY A 118 10.43 6.17 -2.58
C GLY A 118 11.92 5.82 -2.59
N SER A 119 12.61 5.90 -1.45
CA SER A 119 14.03 5.54 -1.32
C SER A 119 14.18 4.18 -0.63
N PRO A 120 15.00 3.24 -1.16
CA PRO A 120 15.33 2.00 -0.47
C PRO A 120 15.92 2.31 0.91
N PHE A 121 15.40 1.64 1.93
CA PHE A 121 15.79 1.92 3.30
C PHE A 121 16.46 0.72 3.99
N TYR A 122 15.84 -0.45 3.95
CA TYR A 122 16.35 -1.65 4.63
C TYR A 122 15.91 -2.93 3.93
N GLU A 123 16.70 -3.99 4.11
CA GLU A 123 16.36 -5.35 3.72
C GLU A 123 16.50 -6.24 4.95
N PHE A 124 15.41 -6.92 5.34
CA PHE A 124 15.39 -7.82 6.48
C PHE A 124 15.16 -9.26 6.00
N ALA A 125 16.15 -10.13 6.20
CA ALA A 125 16.04 -11.53 5.81
C ALA A 125 14.93 -12.25 6.58
N HIS A 126 14.22 -13.16 5.90
CA HIS A 126 13.21 -13.98 6.58
C HIS A 126 13.87 -14.89 7.62
N ARG A 127 13.47 -14.73 8.88
CA ARG A 127 13.87 -15.59 10.00
C ARG A 127 12.77 -16.59 10.37
N ILE A 128 11.53 -16.28 9.99
CA ILE A 128 10.36 -17.13 10.13
C ILE A 128 9.79 -17.38 8.74
N PRO A 129 9.37 -18.62 8.39
CA PRO A 129 8.77 -18.92 7.09
C PRO A 129 7.53 -18.04 6.82
N LEU A 130 7.43 -17.50 5.60
CA LEU A 130 6.37 -16.53 5.22
C LEU A 130 4.97 -17.11 5.36
N GLU A 131 4.79 -18.38 5.09
CA GLU A 131 3.51 -19.11 5.18
C GLU A 131 2.95 -19.15 6.60
N ARG A 132 3.77 -18.91 7.62
CA ARG A 132 3.34 -18.74 9.01
C ARG A 132 2.84 -17.34 9.31
N VAL A 133 3.16 -16.34 8.47
CA VAL A 133 2.87 -14.94 8.70
C VAL A 133 1.49 -14.59 8.15
N SER A 134 0.56 -14.30 9.02
CA SER A 134 -0.85 -14.08 8.65
C SER A 134 -1.48 -12.84 9.26
N TRP A 135 -0.70 -12.03 10.01
CA TRP A 135 -1.19 -10.83 10.66
C TRP A 135 -0.23 -9.66 10.51
N ILE A 136 -0.79 -8.46 10.46
CA ILE A 136 -0.06 -7.20 10.60
C ILE A 136 -0.59 -6.43 11.78
N GLN A 137 0.32 -5.82 12.54
CA GLN A 137 -0.01 -5.01 13.69
C GLN A 137 0.75 -3.67 13.63
N VAL A 138 0.09 -2.57 13.98
CA VAL A 138 0.68 -1.24 14.12
C VAL A 138 0.39 -0.75 15.54
N THR A 139 1.44 -0.35 16.26
CA THR A 139 1.35 0.06 17.66
C THR A 139 2.19 1.29 17.94
N GLY A 140 1.95 1.93 19.09
CA GLY A 140 2.72 3.08 19.55
C GLY A 140 2.16 4.43 19.09
N GLU A 141 3.00 5.44 19.11
CA GLU A 141 2.59 6.83 18.90
C GLU A 141 2.66 7.20 17.41
N ILE A 142 1.63 6.84 16.68
CA ILE A 142 1.54 7.06 15.22
C ILE A 142 0.09 7.27 14.79
N THR A 143 -0.14 8.13 13.84
CA THR A 143 -1.42 8.26 13.14
C THR A 143 -1.31 7.63 11.76
N VAL A 144 -2.04 6.55 11.52
CA VAL A 144 -2.11 5.89 10.22
C VAL A 144 -3.24 6.49 9.42
N GLN A 145 -2.92 7.07 8.27
CA GLN A 145 -3.91 7.62 7.32
C GLN A 145 -4.44 6.53 6.39
N ALA A 146 -3.55 5.65 5.94
CA ALA A 146 -3.92 4.49 5.12
C ALA A 146 -2.92 3.34 5.32
N LEU A 147 -3.44 2.13 5.41
CA LEU A 147 -2.69 0.89 5.34
C LEU A 147 -3.34 0.02 4.26
N CYS A 148 -2.56 -0.49 3.33
CA CYS A 148 -3.08 -1.30 2.23
C CYS A 148 -2.21 -2.54 2.04
N ILE A 149 -2.83 -3.70 2.04
CA ILE A 149 -2.19 -4.97 1.68
C ILE A 149 -2.54 -5.24 0.21
N ILE A 150 -1.53 -5.48 -0.61
CA ILE A 150 -1.65 -5.62 -2.06
C ILE A 150 -1.11 -6.99 -2.47
N GLY A 151 -1.79 -7.66 -3.40
CA GLY A 151 -1.35 -8.97 -3.90
C GLY A 151 -1.85 -10.15 -3.07
N ASN A 152 -2.79 -9.94 -2.13
CA ASN A 152 -3.37 -10.98 -1.26
C ASN A 152 -4.52 -11.79 -1.91
N GLY A 153 -4.68 -11.72 -3.22
CA GLY A 153 -5.62 -12.58 -3.96
C GLY A 153 -5.22 -14.06 -3.89
N PRO A 154 -6.15 -14.98 -4.24
CA PRO A 154 -5.85 -16.41 -4.23
C PRO A 154 -4.60 -16.70 -5.04
N ALA A 155 -3.73 -17.56 -4.51
CA ALA A 155 -2.53 -17.98 -5.21
C ALA A 155 -2.94 -18.57 -6.57
N SER A 156 -2.42 -18.01 -7.66
CA SER A 156 -2.50 -18.67 -8.96
C SER A 156 -1.64 -19.93 -8.86
N GLY A 157 -2.30 -21.06 -8.52
CA GLY A 157 -1.66 -22.36 -8.43
C GLY A 157 -1.10 -22.76 -9.78
N ALA A 158 0.21 -22.90 -9.84
CA ALA A 158 0.83 -23.75 -10.83
C ALA A 158 0.52 -25.22 -10.45
N GLY A 159 -0.05 -25.98 -11.36
CA GLY A 159 -0.10 -27.42 -11.25
C GLY A 159 -1.50 -28.01 -11.07
N GLY A 160 -2.04 -28.53 -12.17
CA GLY A 160 -3.26 -29.29 -12.18
C GLY A 160 -3.16 -30.60 -11.41
N THR A 161 -4.21 -30.90 -10.70
CA THR A 161 -4.69 -32.29 -10.53
C THR A 161 -6.22 -32.25 -10.57
N LYS A 162 -6.76 -33.05 -11.49
CA LYS A 162 -8.18 -33.34 -11.58
C LYS A 162 -8.60 -34.11 -10.33
N GLY A 163 -9.59 -33.64 -9.60
CA GLY A 163 -10.19 -34.33 -8.48
C GLY A 163 -11.59 -33.79 -8.20
N ALA A 164 -12.55 -34.67 -8.28
CA ALA A 164 -13.99 -34.52 -8.28
C ALA A 164 -14.59 -33.66 -7.14
N GLY A 165 -15.58 -32.90 -7.49
CA GLY A 165 -16.81 -32.49 -6.88
C GLY A 165 -16.98 -32.48 -5.36
N LEU A 166 -17.27 -31.28 -4.85
CA LEU A 166 -18.27 -31.10 -3.79
C LEU A 166 -18.89 -29.69 -3.98
N LEU A 167 -20.18 -29.73 -4.26
CA LEU A 167 -21.06 -28.56 -4.29
C LEU A 167 -21.09 -27.91 -2.89
N MET A 168 -20.61 -26.68 -2.80
CA MET A 168 -20.99 -25.75 -1.73
C MET A 168 -21.45 -24.47 -2.38
N SER A 169 -22.75 -24.29 -2.38
CA SER A 169 -23.47 -23.07 -2.66
C SER A 169 -23.11 -22.00 -1.63
N SER A 170 -22.33 -21.02 -2.05
CA SER A 170 -22.43 -19.65 -1.54
C SER A 170 -21.94 -18.73 -2.65
N SER A 171 -22.81 -17.88 -3.12
CA SER A 171 -22.56 -16.86 -4.15
C SER A 171 -21.63 -15.76 -3.61
N GLN A 172 -20.37 -16.09 -3.39
CA GLN A 172 -19.29 -15.12 -3.36
C GLN A 172 -18.89 -14.87 -4.82
N GLU A 173 -19.36 -13.76 -5.37
CA GLU A 173 -18.84 -13.27 -6.65
C GLU A 173 -17.32 -13.07 -6.50
N PHE A 174 -16.55 -14.03 -7.01
CA PHE A 174 -15.10 -13.90 -7.11
C PHE A 174 -14.79 -12.77 -8.07
N LEU A 175 -14.37 -11.67 -7.52
CA LEU A 175 -13.78 -10.60 -8.32
C LEU A 175 -12.46 -11.13 -8.95
N PRO A 176 -12.14 -10.76 -10.21
CA PRO A 176 -10.96 -11.30 -10.88
C PRO A 176 -9.67 -10.95 -10.11
N PRO A 177 -8.67 -11.84 -10.10
CA PRO A 177 -7.41 -11.60 -9.41
C PRO A 177 -6.68 -10.37 -9.96
N MET A 178 -5.76 -9.80 -9.17
CA MET A 178 -4.89 -8.73 -9.65
C MET A 178 -4.17 -9.14 -10.94
N LEU A 179 -4.19 -8.27 -11.95
CA LEU A 179 -3.57 -8.51 -13.25
C LEU A 179 -2.08 -8.10 -13.23
N GLY A 180 -1.26 -8.88 -12.55
CA GLY A 180 0.19 -8.71 -12.45
C GLY A 180 0.65 -8.07 -11.14
N PRO A 181 1.96 -8.08 -10.87
CA PRO A 181 2.53 -7.49 -9.68
C PRO A 181 2.31 -5.96 -9.67
N PRO A 182 2.17 -5.34 -8.49
CA PRO A 182 2.12 -3.90 -8.38
C PRO A 182 3.44 -3.27 -8.85
N ASN A 183 3.39 -2.15 -9.57
CA ASN A 183 4.58 -1.34 -9.78
C ASN A 183 4.71 -0.38 -8.59
N LEU A 184 5.66 -0.64 -7.71
CA LEU A 184 5.82 0.09 -6.45
C LEU A 184 6.74 1.30 -6.57
N HIS A 185 7.54 1.39 -7.64
CA HIS A 185 8.49 2.49 -7.89
C HIS A 185 8.34 3.08 -9.31
N PRO A 186 7.14 3.57 -9.69
CA PRO A 186 6.96 4.14 -11.01
C PRO A 186 7.72 5.46 -11.15
N ILE A 187 8.56 5.56 -12.19
CA ILE A 187 9.16 6.84 -12.56
C ILE A 187 8.12 7.68 -13.31
N THR A 188 7.92 8.91 -12.91
CA THR A 188 7.01 9.84 -13.60
C THR A 188 7.74 10.58 -14.75
N PRO A 189 7.10 10.73 -15.92
CA PRO A 189 5.77 10.27 -16.29
C PRO A 189 5.69 8.74 -16.50
N PHE A 190 4.75 8.10 -15.83
CA PHE A 190 4.52 6.66 -15.89
C PHE A 190 3.46 6.30 -16.92
N LYS A 191 3.70 5.25 -17.70
CA LYS A 191 2.73 4.68 -18.65
C LYS A 191 2.71 3.16 -18.52
N ALA A 192 1.53 2.58 -18.47
CA ALA A 192 1.35 1.14 -18.42
C ALA A 192 0.09 0.74 -19.20
N ASN A 193 0.12 -0.45 -19.78
CA ASN A 193 -1.05 -1.04 -20.41
C ASN A 193 -1.91 -1.75 -19.36
N ILE A 194 -3.21 -1.49 -19.41
CA ILE A 194 -4.20 -2.23 -18.64
C ILE A 194 -4.57 -3.48 -19.44
N ARG A 195 -3.97 -4.61 -19.10
CA ARG A 195 -4.21 -5.87 -19.80
C ARG A 195 -5.71 -6.23 -19.76
N GLY A 196 -6.28 -6.51 -20.92
CA GLY A 196 -7.72 -6.78 -21.07
C GLY A 196 -8.62 -5.55 -20.95
N GLY A 197 -8.06 -4.33 -20.97
CA GLY A 197 -8.81 -3.07 -20.94
C GLY A 197 -9.52 -2.77 -19.63
N MET A 198 -10.23 -1.65 -19.56
CA MET A 198 -11.12 -1.30 -18.45
C MET A 198 -12.48 -1.96 -18.67
N ILE A 199 -12.81 -2.92 -17.81
CA ILE A 199 -14.10 -3.60 -17.80
C ILE A 199 -14.86 -3.26 -16.51
N PRO A 200 -16.18 -3.43 -16.45
CA PRO A 200 -16.95 -3.22 -15.22
C PRO A 200 -16.36 -3.94 -14.01
N LYS A 201 -16.45 -3.33 -12.85
CA LYS A 201 -15.89 -3.83 -11.56
C LYS A 201 -14.35 -3.87 -11.48
N ARG A 202 -13.61 -3.37 -12.49
CA ARG A 202 -12.16 -3.23 -12.40
C ARG A 202 -11.78 -1.97 -11.66
N THR A 203 -10.81 -2.07 -10.74
CA THR A 203 -10.28 -0.95 -9.95
C THR A 203 -8.81 -0.74 -10.28
N VAL A 204 -8.41 0.51 -10.46
CA VAL A 204 -7.01 0.94 -10.55
C VAL A 204 -6.67 1.66 -9.25
N VAL A 205 -5.62 1.19 -8.56
CA VAL A 205 -5.14 1.80 -7.31
C VAL A 205 -3.83 2.51 -7.59
N ILE A 206 -3.79 3.80 -7.30
CA ILE A 206 -2.59 4.64 -7.42
C ILE A 206 -2.33 5.25 -6.05
N LYS A 207 -1.15 4.96 -5.47
CA LYS A 207 -0.70 5.51 -4.20
C LYS A 207 0.50 6.43 -4.45
N GLY A 208 0.52 7.57 -3.80
CA GLY A 208 1.62 8.51 -3.92
C GLY A 208 1.47 9.68 -2.95
N ILE A 209 2.55 10.44 -2.83
CA ILE A 209 2.59 11.69 -2.06
C ILE A 209 2.70 12.84 -3.07
N VAL A 210 1.91 13.87 -2.86
CA VAL A 210 1.95 15.08 -3.70
C VAL A 210 3.08 15.96 -3.18
N ASN A 211 4.08 16.24 -4.03
CA ASN A 211 5.21 17.09 -3.66
C ASN A 211 4.73 18.47 -3.21
N SER A 212 5.40 19.06 -2.21
CA SER A 212 5.04 20.36 -1.62
C SER A 212 5.03 21.52 -2.61
N ASN A 213 5.82 21.45 -3.69
CA ASN A 213 5.88 22.45 -4.75
C ASN A 213 5.03 22.11 -5.98
N ALA A 214 4.30 21.00 -5.97
CA ALA A 214 3.49 20.60 -7.10
C ALA A 214 2.34 21.58 -7.32
N LYS A 215 2.18 22.07 -8.55
CA LYS A 215 1.05 22.92 -8.95
C LYS A 215 -0.12 22.10 -9.48
N THR A 216 0.20 20.97 -10.11
CA THR A 216 -0.77 20.09 -10.76
C THR A 216 -0.13 18.72 -11.02
N PHE A 217 -0.96 17.71 -11.15
CA PHE A 217 -0.60 16.42 -11.75
C PHE A 217 -1.76 15.89 -12.57
N GLN A 218 -1.55 14.79 -13.28
CA GLN A 218 -2.59 14.23 -14.13
C GLN A 218 -2.54 12.71 -14.17
N ILE A 219 -3.72 12.12 -14.27
CA ILE A 219 -3.93 10.69 -14.52
C ILE A 219 -4.83 10.58 -15.75
N SER A 220 -4.39 9.85 -16.78
CA SER A 220 -5.14 9.72 -18.02
C SER A 220 -5.32 8.26 -18.42
N PHE A 221 -6.55 7.86 -18.64
CA PHE A 221 -6.90 6.57 -19.25
C PHE A 221 -7.05 6.74 -20.75
N LYS A 222 -6.04 6.27 -21.48
CA LYS A 222 -5.96 6.41 -22.95
C LYS A 222 -6.53 5.19 -23.67
N VAL A 223 -7.11 5.43 -24.84
CA VAL A 223 -7.52 4.37 -25.76
C VAL A 223 -6.28 3.90 -26.54
N GLY A 224 -6.02 2.58 -26.55
CA GLY A 224 -4.73 2.01 -26.94
C GLY A 224 -4.24 2.32 -28.33
N TYR A 225 -5.14 2.49 -29.32
CA TYR A 225 -4.79 2.67 -30.73
C TYR A 225 -5.08 4.07 -31.28
N THR A 226 -5.63 4.94 -30.44
CA THR A 226 -5.93 6.33 -30.81
C THR A 226 -5.21 7.28 -29.86
N ASN A 227 -5.29 8.58 -30.14
CA ASN A 227 -4.86 9.59 -29.17
C ASN A 227 -5.95 9.96 -28.18
N ASP A 228 -7.10 9.29 -28.23
CA ASP A 228 -8.22 9.58 -27.36
C ASP A 228 -7.92 9.29 -25.90
N ILE A 229 -8.48 10.10 -25.02
CA ILE A 229 -8.42 9.96 -23.58
C ILE A 229 -9.85 9.81 -23.07
N ALA A 230 -10.19 8.59 -22.65
CA ALA A 230 -11.51 8.28 -22.14
C ALA A 230 -11.82 8.99 -20.81
N LEU A 231 -10.80 9.15 -19.96
CA LEU A 231 -10.89 9.88 -18.70
C LEU A 231 -9.56 10.56 -18.40
N HIS A 232 -9.62 11.85 -18.18
CA HIS A 232 -8.53 12.69 -17.69
C HIS A 232 -8.88 13.27 -16.33
N ILE A 233 -8.06 12.99 -15.33
CA ILE A 233 -8.19 13.49 -13.98
C ILE A 233 -7.02 14.43 -13.73
N ASN A 234 -7.29 15.70 -13.45
CA ASN A 234 -6.28 16.74 -13.31
C ASN A 234 -6.51 17.60 -12.06
N PRO A 235 -5.94 17.21 -10.91
CA PRO A 235 -5.88 18.08 -9.74
C PRO A 235 -5.01 19.31 -10.02
N ARG A 236 -5.59 20.49 -9.89
CA ARG A 236 -4.94 21.80 -9.99
C ARG A 236 -4.81 22.37 -8.58
N LEU A 237 -3.69 22.07 -7.92
CA LEU A 237 -3.48 22.31 -6.48
C LEU A 237 -3.45 23.79 -6.15
N ASN A 238 -2.83 24.61 -7.00
CA ASN A 238 -2.78 26.06 -6.86
C ASN A 238 -4.16 26.74 -7.02
N LYS A 239 -5.15 26.04 -7.58
CA LYS A 239 -6.52 26.53 -7.75
C LYS A 239 -7.52 25.78 -6.88
N ASN A 240 -7.05 24.85 -6.05
CA ASN A 240 -7.87 23.95 -5.24
C ASN A 240 -9.02 23.29 -6.03
N THR A 241 -8.76 22.93 -7.28
CA THR A 241 -9.77 22.42 -8.20
C THR A 241 -9.35 21.05 -8.73
N LEU A 242 -10.29 20.12 -8.80
CA LEU A 242 -10.14 18.84 -9.49
C LEU A 242 -10.92 18.89 -10.81
N VAL A 243 -10.21 18.83 -11.92
CA VAL A 243 -10.82 18.79 -13.26
C VAL A 243 -10.89 17.36 -13.76
N ARG A 244 -12.04 17.00 -14.31
CA ARG A 244 -12.24 15.76 -15.07
C ARG A 244 -12.66 16.13 -16.48
N ASN A 245 -12.16 15.41 -17.47
CA ASN A 245 -12.48 15.66 -18.86
C ASN A 245 -12.20 14.41 -19.71
N SER A 246 -12.59 14.44 -20.97
CA SER A 246 -12.21 13.49 -22.01
C SER A 246 -11.67 14.23 -23.23
N PHE A 247 -10.84 13.55 -24.02
CA PHE A 247 -10.31 14.06 -25.29
C PHE A 247 -10.67 13.04 -26.36
N ILE A 248 -11.59 13.38 -27.25
CA ILE A 248 -12.14 12.47 -28.24
C ILE A 248 -12.06 13.11 -29.64
N ASN A 249 -11.55 12.37 -30.60
CA ASN A 249 -11.40 12.83 -31.99
C ASN A 249 -10.65 14.18 -32.10
N GLY A 250 -9.60 14.36 -31.33
CA GLY A 250 -8.77 15.57 -31.37
C GLY A 250 -9.32 16.78 -30.62
N THR A 251 -10.41 16.64 -29.86
CA THR A 251 -11.06 17.74 -29.16
C THR A 251 -11.31 17.41 -27.70
N TRP A 252 -11.00 18.37 -26.80
CA TRP A 252 -11.38 18.29 -25.40
C TRP A 252 -12.88 18.53 -25.25
N GLY A 253 -13.50 17.74 -24.39
CA GLY A 253 -14.86 17.96 -23.95
C GLY A 253 -14.98 19.14 -22.97
N GLU A 254 -16.14 19.31 -22.37
CA GLU A 254 -16.38 20.30 -21.33
C GLU A 254 -15.70 19.85 -20.02
N GLU A 255 -15.02 20.79 -19.33
CA GLU A 255 -14.39 20.49 -18.05
C GLU A 255 -15.43 20.33 -16.94
N GLU A 256 -15.46 19.15 -16.33
CA GLU A 256 -16.24 18.90 -15.13
C GLU A 256 -15.44 19.28 -13.88
N LYS A 257 -16.01 20.14 -13.03
CA LYS A 257 -15.34 20.70 -11.84
C LYS A 257 -16.15 20.54 -10.55
N ASP A 258 -17.22 19.76 -10.58
CA ASP A 258 -18.22 19.63 -9.50
C ASP A 258 -17.71 18.81 -8.30
N VAL A 259 -16.55 19.18 -7.77
CA VAL A 259 -16.02 18.61 -6.54
C VAL A 259 -16.01 19.70 -5.50
N VAL A 260 -16.80 19.53 -4.44
CA VAL A 260 -16.93 20.48 -3.33
C VAL A 260 -15.58 20.81 -2.69
N LYS A 261 -14.62 19.87 -2.72
CA LYS A 261 -13.26 20.05 -2.21
C LYS A 261 -12.29 19.15 -2.95
N ASN A 262 -11.15 19.71 -3.38
CA ASN A 262 -10.06 18.90 -3.94
C ASN A 262 -9.52 17.94 -2.86
N PRO A 263 -9.60 16.62 -3.04
CA PRO A 263 -9.13 15.65 -2.05
C PRO A 263 -7.59 15.54 -1.99
N PHE A 264 -6.90 16.13 -2.97
CA PHE A 264 -5.44 16.07 -3.05
C PHE A 264 -4.83 17.32 -2.41
N HIS A 265 -4.01 17.11 -1.39
CA HIS A 265 -3.29 18.17 -0.69
C HIS A 265 -1.80 18.01 -0.93
N GLN A 266 -1.09 19.15 -1.01
CA GLN A 266 0.36 19.15 -0.96
C GLN A 266 0.79 18.70 0.45
N ASP A 267 1.89 17.98 0.54
CA ASP A 267 2.57 17.79 1.81
C ASP A 267 3.04 19.17 2.27
N LEU A 268 2.38 19.72 3.27
CA LEU A 268 2.78 20.97 3.90
C LEU A 268 4.09 20.72 4.66
N CYS A 269 5.21 20.81 3.95
CA CYS A 269 6.50 21.02 4.59
C CYS A 269 6.52 22.48 5.08
N THR A 270 6.03 22.71 6.29
CA THR A 270 6.32 23.92 7.07
C THR A 270 7.30 23.57 8.16
#